data_c24a9004089823218ee11b3330b8afbc
#
_entry.id   c24a9004089823218ee11b3330b8afbc
#
_cell.length_a   1.000
_cell.length_b   1.000
_cell.length_c   1.000
_cell.angle_alpha   90.00
_cell.angle_beta   90.00
_cell.angle_gamma   90.00
#
_symmetry.space_group_name_H-M   'P 1'
#
loop_
_entity.id
_entity.type
_entity.pdbx_description
1 polymer ?
#
loop_
_entity_poly.entity_id
_entity_poly.type
_entity_poly.pdbx_seq_one_letter_code
_entity_poly.pdbx_strand_id
1 'polypeptide(L)'
;MALVAVLALSVLANVFLLGFAARNMGAGPDAGILAESVGGSYPAEVRAEFRNLLRENRPRTVAALRDLRQARQNLATAANATPFDDAEVERAMLDVRAATETLQRLMQEFLLEALQRTRGAE
;
A
#
# COMPACT_ATOMS: atom_id res chain seq x y z
N MET A 1 11.77 36.89 6.74
CA MET A 1 11.45 36.76 5.32
C MET A 1 12.11 35.55 4.68
N ALA A 2 13.42 35.33 4.86
CA ALA A 2 14.12 34.16 4.31
C ALA A 2 13.60 32.83 4.87
N LEU A 3 13.24 32.75 6.13
CA LEU A 3 12.71 31.55 6.78
C LEU A 3 11.36 31.10 6.19
N VAL A 4 10.48 32.06 5.91
CA VAL A 4 9.17 31.78 5.30
C VAL A 4 9.33 31.30 3.87
N ALA A 5 10.27 31.88 3.11
CA ALA A 5 10.58 31.46 1.76
C ALA A 5 11.17 30.04 1.72
N VAL A 6 12.05 29.70 2.66
CA VAL A 6 12.63 28.35 2.78
C VAL A 6 11.56 27.32 3.18
N LEU A 7 10.68 27.67 4.10
CA LEU A 7 9.55 26.82 4.49
C LEU A 7 8.58 26.58 3.33
N ALA A 8 8.24 27.63 2.59
CA ALA A 8 7.36 27.53 1.43
C ALA A 8 7.99 26.64 0.33
N LEU A 9 9.29 26.78 0.09
CA LEU A 9 10.04 25.94 -0.86
C LEU A 9 10.07 24.48 -0.41
N SER A 10 10.24 24.25 0.89
CA SER A 10 10.27 22.90 1.47
C SER A 10 8.91 22.21 1.33
N VAL A 11 7.81 22.92 1.59
CA VAL A 11 6.46 22.40 1.42
C VAL A 11 6.17 22.09 -0.05
N LEU A 12 6.55 23.01 -0.94
CA LEU A 12 6.41 22.80 -2.39
C LEU A 12 7.21 21.59 -2.88
N ALA A 13 8.45 21.43 -2.40
CA ALA A 13 9.28 20.28 -2.75
C ALA A 13 8.67 18.97 -2.26
N ASN A 14 8.13 18.94 -1.04
CA ASN A 14 7.46 17.77 -0.49
C ASN A 14 6.19 17.40 -1.27
N VAL A 15 5.37 18.40 -1.60
CA VAL A 15 4.17 18.19 -2.42
C VAL A 15 4.56 17.71 -3.83
N PHE A 16 5.61 18.27 -4.40
CA PHE A 16 6.13 17.87 -5.71
C PHE A 16 6.66 16.44 -5.69
N LEU A 17 7.43 16.06 -4.67
CA LEU A 17 7.95 14.70 -4.49
C LEU A 17 6.82 13.69 -4.30
N LEU A 18 5.82 14.02 -3.50
CA LEU A 18 4.64 13.19 -3.32
C LEU A 18 3.84 13.03 -4.61
N GLY A 19 3.64 14.13 -5.34
CA GLY A 19 2.96 14.11 -6.62
C GLY A 19 3.74 13.36 -7.70
N PHE A 20 5.06 13.51 -7.72
CA PHE A 20 5.95 12.79 -8.63
C PHE A 20 5.99 11.30 -8.33
N ALA A 21 6.08 10.94 -7.04
CA ALA A 21 6.01 9.55 -6.61
C ALA A 21 4.66 8.93 -6.97
N ALA A 22 3.55 9.64 -6.70
CA ALA A 22 2.22 9.17 -7.06
C ALA A 22 2.04 9.02 -8.58
N ARG A 23 2.65 9.89 -9.37
CA ARG A 23 2.55 9.86 -10.84
C ARG A 23 3.43 8.76 -11.46
N ASN A 24 4.63 8.54 -10.94
CA ASN A 24 5.51 7.45 -11.39
C ASN A 24 5.02 6.08 -10.92
N MET A 25 4.27 6.05 -9.87
CA MET A 25 3.57 4.87 -9.38
C MET A 25 2.23 4.65 -10.10
N GLY A 26 1.89 5.47 -11.13
CA GLY A 26 0.65 5.39 -11.88
C GLY A 26 0.41 4.01 -12.48
N ALA A 27 -0.73 3.70 -12.97
CA ALA A 27 -1.14 2.53 -13.76
C ALA A 27 -0.59 1.15 -13.29
N GLY A 28 -0.91 0.75 -12.08
CA GLY A 28 -0.43 -0.49 -11.47
C GLY A 28 0.66 -0.25 -10.45
N PRO A 29 0.72 0.93 -9.87
CA PRO A 29 1.77 1.36 -8.97
C PRO A 29 1.75 0.65 -7.64
N ASP A 30 0.58 0.27 -7.21
CA ASP A 30 0.40 -0.46 -5.97
C ASP A 30 1.09 -1.82 -6.02
N ALA A 31 1.10 -2.45 -7.19
CA ALA A 31 1.84 -3.69 -7.43
C ALA A 31 3.35 -3.47 -7.38
N GLY A 32 3.84 -2.32 -7.88
CA GLY A 32 5.25 -1.94 -7.80
C GLY A 32 5.74 -1.74 -6.38
N ILE A 33 4.97 -1.02 -5.56
CA ILE A 33 5.28 -0.81 -4.14
C ILE A 33 5.30 -2.14 -3.38
N LEU A 34 4.32 -3.00 -3.62
CA LEU A 34 4.22 -4.30 -2.97
C LEU A 34 5.39 -5.20 -3.35
N ALA A 35 5.79 -5.19 -4.63
CA ALA A 35 6.94 -5.93 -5.10
C ALA A 35 8.24 -5.38 -4.50
N GLU A 36 8.35 -4.06 -4.39
CA GLU A 36 9.51 -3.36 -3.83
C GLU A 36 9.68 -3.61 -2.34
N SER A 37 8.59 -3.76 -1.60
CA SER A 37 8.64 -4.10 -0.18
C SER A 37 9.26 -5.47 0.10
N VAL A 38 9.25 -6.35 -0.88
CA VAL A 38 9.84 -7.68 -0.84
C VAL A 38 11.26 -7.66 -1.43
N GLY A 39 11.58 -6.63 -2.24
CA GLY A 39 12.73 -6.64 -3.15
C GLY A 39 14.12 -6.63 -2.53
N GLY A 40 14.29 -6.12 -1.29
CA GLY A 40 15.62 -5.98 -0.70
C GLY A 40 16.20 -7.24 -0.09
N SER A 41 15.38 -8.23 0.23
CA SER A 41 15.75 -9.39 1.03
C SER A 41 15.73 -10.72 0.27
N TYR A 42 15.27 -10.72 -0.98
CA TYR A 42 15.02 -11.95 -1.72
C TYR A 42 15.74 -11.96 -3.07
N PRO A 43 16.14 -13.16 -3.58
CA PRO A 43 16.76 -13.28 -4.89
C PRO A 43 15.87 -12.75 -6.02
N ALA A 44 16.49 -12.36 -7.13
CA ALA A 44 15.79 -11.82 -8.30
C ALA A 44 14.72 -12.76 -8.85
N GLU A 45 14.95 -14.06 -8.77
CA GLU A 45 14.01 -15.10 -9.24
C GLU A 45 12.73 -15.10 -8.40
N VAL A 46 12.87 -14.98 -7.08
CA VAL A 46 11.72 -14.92 -6.16
C VAL A 46 10.93 -13.63 -6.41
N ARG A 47 11.62 -12.51 -6.59
CA ARG A 47 10.96 -11.23 -6.91
C ARG A 47 10.18 -11.30 -8.23
N ALA A 48 10.75 -11.95 -9.24
CA ALA A 48 10.09 -12.11 -10.53
C ALA A 48 8.82 -12.95 -10.41
N GLU A 49 8.88 -14.08 -9.69
CA GLU A 49 7.72 -14.92 -9.43
C GLU A 49 6.66 -14.20 -8.60
N PHE A 50 7.07 -13.44 -7.61
CA PHE A 50 6.15 -12.62 -6.80
C PHE A 50 5.39 -11.62 -7.70
N ARG A 51 6.09 -10.95 -8.61
CA ARG A 51 5.45 -10.04 -9.56
C ARG A 51 4.49 -10.76 -10.50
N ASN A 52 4.84 -11.97 -10.94
CA ASN A 52 3.96 -12.79 -11.77
C ASN A 52 2.68 -13.16 -11.03
N LEU A 53 2.81 -13.54 -9.75
CA LEU A 53 1.67 -13.85 -8.89
C LEU A 53 0.77 -12.64 -8.67
N LEU A 54 1.34 -11.46 -8.50
CA LEU A 54 0.57 -10.22 -8.42
C LEU A 54 -0.23 -9.97 -9.70
N ARG A 55 0.36 -10.23 -10.86
CA ARG A 55 -0.34 -10.10 -12.14
C ARG A 55 -1.44 -11.14 -12.33
N GLU A 56 -1.15 -12.40 -12.03
CA GLU A 56 -2.10 -13.51 -12.14
C GLU A 56 -3.30 -13.31 -11.21
N ASN A 57 -3.07 -12.72 -10.04
CA ASN A 57 -4.08 -12.49 -9.01
C ASN A 57 -4.48 -11.02 -8.89
N ARG A 58 -4.34 -10.26 -9.95
CA ARG A 58 -4.62 -8.83 -9.97
C ARG A 58 -5.99 -8.46 -9.39
N PRO A 59 -7.10 -9.15 -9.73
CA PRO A 59 -8.41 -8.82 -9.16
C PRO A 59 -8.43 -8.94 -7.64
N ARG A 60 -7.81 -9.96 -7.06
CA ARG A 60 -7.72 -10.13 -5.60
C ARG A 60 -6.90 -9.03 -4.95
N THR A 61 -5.75 -8.70 -5.55
CA THR A 61 -4.86 -7.65 -5.05
C THR A 61 -5.53 -6.29 -5.11
N VAL A 62 -6.14 -5.96 -6.22
CA VAL A 62 -6.86 -4.68 -6.42
C VAL A 62 -8.02 -4.57 -5.43
N ALA A 63 -8.77 -5.65 -5.21
CA ALA A 63 -9.87 -5.66 -4.25
C ALA A 63 -9.37 -5.40 -2.83
N ALA A 64 -8.28 -6.05 -2.41
CA ALA A 64 -7.70 -5.85 -1.08
C ALA A 64 -7.19 -4.42 -0.87
N LEU A 65 -6.56 -3.84 -1.88
CA LEU A 65 -6.09 -2.45 -1.85
C LEU A 65 -7.25 -1.46 -1.82
N ARG A 66 -8.30 -1.73 -2.58
CA ARG A 66 -9.53 -0.92 -2.58
C ARG A 66 -10.19 -0.93 -1.20
N ASP A 67 -10.30 -2.08 -0.59
CA ASP A 67 -10.90 -2.23 0.74
C ASP A 67 -10.10 -1.47 1.79
N LEU A 68 -8.77 -1.55 1.73
CA LEU A 68 -7.91 -0.79 2.65
C LEU A 68 -8.06 0.72 2.43
N ARG A 69 -8.09 1.16 1.19
CA ARG A 69 -8.29 2.58 0.86
C ARG A 69 -9.64 3.07 1.36
N GLN A 70 -10.70 2.30 1.14
CA GLN A 70 -12.05 2.63 1.60
C GLN A 70 -12.12 2.70 3.13
N ALA A 71 -11.48 1.74 3.82
CA ALA A 71 -11.43 1.73 5.28
C ALA A 71 -10.71 2.97 5.82
N ARG A 72 -9.61 3.38 5.19
CA ARG A 72 -8.88 4.60 5.56
C ARG A 72 -9.71 5.86 5.34
N GLN A 73 -10.45 5.94 4.25
CA GLN A 73 -11.35 7.06 3.97
C GLN A 73 -12.48 7.13 5.00
N ASN A 74 -13.04 6.00 5.37
CA ASN A 74 -14.08 5.92 6.39
C ASN A 74 -13.55 6.37 7.76
N LEU A 75 -12.32 5.98 8.10
CA LEU A 75 -11.67 6.44 9.33
C LEU A 75 -11.47 7.96 9.32
N ALA A 76 -10.99 8.51 8.20
CA ALA A 76 -10.81 9.96 8.07
C ALA A 76 -12.14 10.70 8.20
N THR A 77 -13.19 10.19 7.60
CA THR A 77 -14.54 10.75 7.70
C THR A 77 -15.05 10.71 9.14
N ALA A 78 -14.90 9.59 9.83
CA ALA A 78 -15.31 9.44 11.23
C ALA A 78 -14.52 10.37 12.15
N ALA A 79 -13.20 10.46 11.93
CA ALA A 79 -12.32 11.33 12.72
C ALA A 79 -12.63 12.81 12.56
N ASN A 80 -13.16 13.22 11.43
CA ASN A 80 -13.50 14.61 11.11
C ASN A 80 -15.00 14.92 11.27
N ALA A 81 -15.79 13.98 11.72
CA ALA A 81 -17.22 14.17 11.87
C ALA A 81 -17.57 15.11 13.01
N THR A 82 -18.64 15.89 12.83
CA THR A 82 -19.18 16.78 13.86
C THR A 82 -20.69 16.46 13.99
N PRO A 83 -21.16 15.99 15.15
CA PRO A 83 -20.41 15.71 16.36
C PRO A 83 -19.49 14.49 16.24
N PHE A 84 -18.42 14.47 17.05
CA PHE A 84 -17.46 13.39 17.11
C PHE A 84 -18.06 12.19 17.88
N ASP A 85 -17.93 11.01 17.31
CA ASP A 85 -18.41 9.76 17.90
C ASP A 85 -17.25 8.77 18.06
N ASP A 86 -16.82 8.54 19.30
CA ASP A 86 -15.73 7.64 19.64
C ASP A 86 -15.97 6.21 19.11
N ALA A 87 -17.20 5.73 19.22
CA ALA A 87 -17.55 4.37 18.80
C ALA A 87 -17.41 4.19 17.29
N GLU A 88 -17.79 5.19 16.50
CA GLU A 88 -17.60 5.17 15.04
C GLU A 88 -16.13 5.19 14.66
N VAL A 89 -15.32 6.01 15.32
CA VAL A 89 -13.88 6.07 15.09
C VAL A 89 -13.23 4.73 15.42
N GLU A 90 -13.57 4.14 16.55
CA GLU A 90 -13.04 2.82 16.96
C GLU A 90 -13.42 1.74 15.95
N ARG A 91 -14.65 1.75 15.48
CA ARG A 91 -15.12 0.80 14.45
C ARG A 91 -14.33 0.96 13.16
N ALA A 92 -14.13 2.20 12.72
CA ALA A 92 -13.35 2.50 11.53
C ALA A 92 -11.88 2.09 11.68
N MET A 93 -11.30 2.22 12.86
CA MET A 93 -9.95 1.72 13.16
C MET A 93 -9.87 0.19 13.05
N LEU A 94 -10.87 -0.52 13.54
CA LEU A 94 -10.94 -1.98 13.41
C LEU A 94 -11.05 -2.40 11.95
N ASP A 95 -11.81 -1.68 11.15
CA ASP A 95 -11.94 -1.95 9.71
C ASP A 95 -10.60 -1.77 8.98
N VAL A 96 -9.84 -0.73 9.32
CA VAL A 96 -8.49 -0.51 8.77
C VAL A 96 -7.56 -1.67 9.14
N ARG A 97 -7.60 -2.13 10.40
CA ARG A 97 -6.79 -3.28 10.83
C ARG A 97 -7.15 -4.54 10.06
N ALA A 98 -8.45 -4.81 9.92
CA ALA A 98 -8.93 -5.98 9.20
C ALA A 98 -8.49 -5.96 7.73
N ALA A 99 -8.62 -4.81 7.06
CA ALA A 99 -8.20 -4.64 5.67
C ALA A 99 -6.68 -4.77 5.50
N THR A 100 -5.91 -4.22 6.44
CA THR A 100 -4.45 -4.34 6.47
C THR A 100 -4.02 -5.79 6.65
N GLU A 101 -4.65 -6.52 7.58
CA GLU A 101 -4.37 -7.92 7.83
C GLU A 101 -4.68 -8.78 6.60
N THR A 102 -5.79 -8.52 5.93
CA THR A 102 -6.15 -9.22 4.69
C THR A 102 -5.08 -9.03 3.62
N LEU A 103 -4.60 -7.80 3.44
CA LEU A 103 -3.55 -7.50 2.47
C LEU A 103 -2.23 -8.18 2.83
N GLN A 104 -1.83 -8.14 4.10
CA GLN A 104 -0.61 -8.80 4.57
C GLN A 104 -0.68 -10.32 4.35
N ARG A 105 -1.81 -10.92 4.66
CA ARG A 105 -2.02 -12.38 4.45
C ARG A 105 -1.89 -12.72 2.96
N LEU A 106 -2.48 -11.93 2.10
CA LEU A 106 -2.41 -12.12 0.64
C LEU A 106 -0.95 -12.03 0.15
N MET A 107 -0.20 -11.03 0.62
CA MET A 107 1.21 -10.87 0.27
C MET A 107 2.06 -12.04 0.77
N GLN A 108 1.79 -12.54 1.96
CA GLN A 108 2.48 -13.70 2.51
C GLN A 108 2.18 -14.98 1.72
N GLU A 109 0.94 -15.18 1.29
CA GLU A 109 0.57 -16.29 0.39
C GLU A 109 1.37 -16.23 -0.91
N PHE A 110 1.45 -15.08 -1.52
CA PHE A 110 2.20 -14.91 -2.78
C PHE A 110 3.69 -15.12 -2.58
N LEU A 111 4.25 -14.64 -1.47
CA LEU A 111 5.65 -14.85 -1.16
C LEU A 111 5.96 -16.34 -0.96
N LEU A 112 5.12 -17.04 -0.21
CA LEU A 112 5.29 -18.47 0.00
C LEU A 112 5.21 -19.24 -1.32
N GLU A 113 4.24 -18.92 -2.15
CA GLU A 113 4.09 -19.55 -3.47
C GLU A 113 5.28 -19.25 -4.39
N ALA A 114 5.77 -18.01 -4.39
CA ALA A 114 6.97 -17.63 -5.15
C ALA A 114 8.20 -18.43 -4.70
N LEU A 115 8.36 -18.60 -3.39
CA LEU A 115 9.44 -19.42 -2.83
C LEU A 115 9.32 -20.90 -3.23
N GLN A 116 8.11 -21.44 -3.19
CA GLN A 116 7.83 -22.82 -3.59
C GLN A 116 8.13 -23.04 -5.07
N ARG A 117 7.69 -22.12 -5.94
CA ARG A 117 7.92 -22.21 -7.38
C ARG A 117 9.41 -22.14 -7.74
N THR A 118 10.17 -21.27 -7.09
CA THR A 118 11.59 -21.10 -7.37
C THR A 118 12.44 -22.24 -6.80
N ARG A 119 12.09 -22.75 -5.63
CA ARG A 119 12.81 -23.89 -5.02
C ARG A 119 12.41 -25.23 -5.61
N GLY A 120 11.18 -25.36 -6.06
CA GLY A 120 10.69 -26.57 -6.71
C GLY A 120 11.25 -26.79 -8.11
N ALA A 121 11.85 -25.75 -8.72
CA ALA A 121 12.51 -25.85 -10.02
C ALA A 121 13.96 -26.34 -9.93
N GLU A 122 14.51 -26.46 -8.73
CA GLU A 122 15.82 -27.03 -8.46
C GLU A 122 15.68 -28.54 -8.22
#